data_057470bc33342497cd59107be13a8ac3
#
_entry.id   057470bc33342497cd59107be13a8ac3
#
_cell.length_a   1.000
_cell.length_b   1.000
_cell.length_c   1.000
_cell.angle_alpha   90.00
_cell.angle_beta   90.00
_cell.angle_gamma   90.00
#
_symmetry.space_group_name_H-M   'P 1'
#
loop_
_entity.id
_entity.type
_entity.pdbx_description
1 polymer ?
#
loop_
_entity_poly.entity_id
_entity_poly.type
_entity_poly.pdbx_seq_one_letter_code
_entity_poly.pdbx_strand_id
1 'polypeptide(L)'
;MSENQQHTPSAESSAPSQTLPAHPTDAQRPLLTDEQLAHLPAQHPLRAGTAASSPMLQALTGRPSSHRPVWFMRQAGRSLPEYRRVREGIPMLEACLTPELAAEITVQPVRRHKVDAGIFFSDIVIPMKLAGVNVDIVPGKGPVLDRPVRTLEDVRALPELTESALDPIREAIAATVEMLGDTPLIGFAGAPFTVAAYMVEGGPSRDHLRPRTMMHADPAAWHELASWAARTAGQFLRAQIEAGASAVQLFDSWAGSLGEGDYRRYVQQHSAETLEAVREYGVPRIHFGTGTAALLPAMHEAGADVIGVDYRLPLSAANTLLNGAVPLQGNIDPALLAAGPESLYAHVDDVLAEGSAAPSHVVNLGHGVPPTTDPQVLTDLVRYIHEKTTN
;
A
#
# COMPACT_ATOMS: atom_id res chain seq x y z
N MET A 1 52.44 42.29 53.49
CA MET A 1 53.64 41.59 52.96
C MET A 1 53.17 40.64 51.95
N SER A 2 53.40 40.95 50.67
CA SER A 2 52.97 40.30 49.49
C SER A 2 53.93 39.22 49.07
N GLU A 3 53.51 38.08 48.70
CA GLU A 3 54.30 37.16 47.84
C GLU A 3 53.51 36.74 46.61
N ASN A 4 54.10 37.14 45.51
CA ASN A 4 53.63 36.94 44.15
C ASN A 4 54.21 35.61 43.64
N GLN A 5 53.40 34.62 43.34
CA GLN A 5 53.85 33.42 42.61
C GLN A 5 53.36 33.41 41.21
N GLN A 6 54.28 33.54 40.28
CA GLN A 6 54.11 33.43 38.85
C GLN A 6 53.85 31.96 38.46
N HIS A 7 52.76 31.67 37.78
CA HIS A 7 52.53 30.41 37.11
C HIS A 7 52.88 30.54 35.64
N THR A 8 53.82 29.74 35.19
CA THR A 8 54.17 29.48 33.79
C THR A 8 53.14 28.54 33.14
N PRO A 9 52.69 28.79 31.93
CA PRO A 9 51.79 27.87 31.24
C PRO A 9 52.57 26.71 30.58
N SER A 10 52.14 25.49 30.88
CA SER A 10 52.63 24.27 30.25
C SER A 10 52.06 24.15 28.82
N ALA A 11 52.91 23.76 27.88
CA ALA A 11 52.57 23.52 26.50
C ALA A 11 51.64 22.27 26.37
N GLU A 12 50.44 22.45 25.87
CA GLU A 12 49.57 21.36 25.49
C GLU A 12 50.00 20.78 24.14
N SER A 13 50.31 19.51 24.13
CA SER A 13 50.60 18.68 22.98
C SER A 13 49.32 18.43 22.21
N SER A 14 49.18 19.01 21.03
CA SER A 14 48.09 18.74 20.08
C SER A 14 48.29 17.36 19.44
N ALA A 15 47.50 16.39 19.86
CA ALA A 15 47.35 15.12 19.15
C ALA A 15 46.62 15.33 17.81
N PRO A 16 46.99 14.60 16.73
CA PRO A 16 46.31 14.74 15.42
C PRO A 16 44.87 14.23 15.53
N SER A 17 43.91 15.11 15.16
CA SER A 17 42.53 14.78 15.01
C SER A 17 42.36 13.70 13.94
N GLN A 18 42.01 12.48 14.35
CA GLN A 18 41.57 11.44 13.44
C GLN A 18 40.19 11.83 12.89
N THR A 19 40.15 12.28 11.65
CA THR A 19 38.90 12.42 10.88
C THR A 19 38.28 11.05 10.72
N LEU A 20 37.20 10.80 11.45
CA LEU A 20 36.31 9.65 11.21
C LEU A 20 35.84 9.71 9.75
N PRO A 21 35.79 8.56 9.03
CA PRO A 21 35.26 8.53 7.69
C PRO A 21 33.80 9.03 7.72
N ALA A 22 33.47 9.96 6.82
CA ALA A 22 32.13 10.47 6.68
C ALA A 22 31.19 9.28 6.44
N HIS A 23 30.17 9.12 7.30
CA HIS A 23 29.09 8.16 7.03
C HIS A 23 28.47 8.51 5.69
N PRO A 24 28.16 7.50 4.82
CA PRO A 24 27.45 7.77 3.58
C PRO A 24 26.17 8.55 3.89
N THR A 25 25.93 9.62 3.14
CA THR A 25 24.69 10.38 3.23
C THR A 25 23.52 9.42 2.94
N ASP A 26 22.38 9.59 3.61
CA ASP A 26 21.20 8.69 3.48
C ASP A 26 20.80 8.43 2.01
N ALA A 27 21.09 9.37 1.10
CA ALA A 27 20.88 9.25 -0.34
C ALA A 27 21.77 8.17 -1.02
N GLN A 28 22.87 7.73 -0.39
CA GLN A 28 23.83 6.74 -0.95
C GLN A 28 23.62 5.33 -0.40
N ARG A 29 22.74 5.17 0.59
CA ARG A 29 22.45 3.85 1.16
C ARG A 29 21.58 3.04 0.20
N PRO A 30 21.88 1.75 -0.10
CA PRO A 30 21.03 0.94 -0.98
C PRO A 30 19.62 0.83 -0.40
N LEU A 31 18.59 0.72 -1.27
CA LEU A 31 17.18 0.57 -0.84
C LEU A 31 16.99 -0.69 -0.03
N LEU A 32 17.63 -1.78 -0.45
CA LEU A 32 17.58 -3.10 0.19
C LEU A 32 19.00 -3.54 0.57
N THR A 33 19.09 -4.38 1.58
CA THR A 33 20.36 -5.06 1.94
C THR A 33 20.68 -6.16 0.92
N ASP A 34 21.95 -6.61 0.88
CA ASP A 34 22.35 -7.73 0.00
C ASP A 34 21.57 -9.01 0.33
N GLU A 35 21.24 -9.25 1.60
CA GLU A 35 20.42 -10.37 2.04
C GLU A 35 19.00 -10.28 1.45
N GLN A 36 18.35 -9.13 1.56
CA GLN A 36 17.02 -8.89 0.97
C GLN A 36 17.03 -9.03 -0.55
N LEU A 37 18.05 -8.49 -1.22
CA LEU A 37 18.22 -8.65 -2.66
C LEU A 37 18.41 -10.12 -3.07
N ALA A 38 19.01 -10.95 -2.21
CA ALA A 38 19.20 -12.38 -2.48
C ALA A 38 17.88 -13.17 -2.49
N HIS A 39 16.86 -12.72 -1.75
CA HIS A 39 15.52 -13.33 -1.77
C HIS A 39 14.73 -13.01 -3.05
N LEU A 40 15.09 -11.95 -3.77
CA LEU A 40 14.42 -11.56 -5.00
C LEU A 40 15.00 -12.31 -6.22
N PRO A 41 14.17 -12.69 -7.21
CA PRO A 41 14.66 -13.24 -8.49
C PRO A 41 15.66 -12.31 -9.18
N ALA A 42 16.59 -12.86 -9.96
CA ALA A 42 17.66 -12.09 -10.60
C ALA A 42 17.11 -10.97 -11.53
N GLN A 43 15.99 -11.21 -12.19
CA GLN A 43 15.30 -10.26 -13.08
C GLN A 43 14.40 -9.28 -12.37
N HIS A 44 14.23 -9.40 -11.03
CA HIS A 44 13.36 -8.48 -10.26
C HIS A 44 13.87 -7.03 -10.39
N PRO A 45 13.00 -6.01 -10.64
CA PRO A 45 13.40 -4.63 -10.89
C PRO A 45 14.31 -4.01 -9.82
N LEU A 46 14.10 -4.36 -8.55
CA LEU A 46 14.94 -3.89 -7.44
C LEU A 46 16.34 -4.53 -7.46
N ARG A 47 16.43 -5.81 -7.81
CA ARG A 47 17.71 -6.52 -7.91
C ARG A 47 18.47 -6.17 -9.18
N ALA A 48 17.78 -5.97 -10.30
CA ALA A 48 18.34 -5.49 -11.55
C ALA A 48 18.71 -3.99 -11.52
N GLY A 49 18.20 -3.24 -10.54
CA GLY A 49 18.46 -1.81 -10.35
C GLY A 49 17.61 -0.88 -11.21
N THR A 50 16.67 -1.40 -12.02
CA THR A 50 15.87 -0.57 -12.93
C THR A 50 14.91 0.36 -12.21
N ALA A 51 14.32 -0.07 -11.08
CA ALA A 51 13.39 0.74 -10.29
C ALA A 51 14.02 1.39 -9.04
N ALA A 52 15.29 1.10 -8.71
CA ALA A 52 15.90 1.49 -7.44
C ALA A 52 16.04 3.01 -7.25
N SER A 53 16.12 3.80 -8.32
CA SER A 53 16.20 5.27 -8.28
C SER A 53 14.84 5.97 -8.37
N SER A 54 13.75 5.21 -8.44
CA SER A 54 12.40 5.75 -8.58
C SER A 54 12.03 6.68 -7.43
N PRO A 55 11.47 7.88 -7.70
CA PRO A 55 10.96 8.79 -6.66
C PRO A 55 9.97 8.11 -5.72
N MET A 56 9.13 7.19 -6.25
CA MET A 56 8.17 6.41 -5.48
C MET A 56 8.88 5.58 -4.41
N LEU A 57 9.86 4.78 -4.78
CA LEU A 57 10.56 3.90 -3.83
C LEU A 57 11.42 4.68 -2.83
N GLN A 58 12.00 5.80 -3.25
CA GLN A 58 12.68 6.71 -2.32
C GLN A 58 11.71 7.20 -1.25
N ALA A 59 10.54 7.71 -1.64
CA ALA A 59 9.55 8.19 -0.70
C ALA A 59 8.96 7.06 0.18
N LEU A 60 8.65 5.90 -0.38
CA LEU A 60 8.15 4.76 0.41
C LEU A 60 9.15 4.24 1.46
N THR A 61 10.44 4.55 1.30
CA THR A 61 11.51 4.19 2.24
C THR A 61 11.98 5.35 3.13
N GLY A 62 11.23 6.46 3.17
CA GLY A 62 11.55 7.62 4.00
C GLY A 62 12.72 8.46 3.49
N ARG A 63 13.09 8.35 2.21
CA ARG A 63 14.22 9.05 1.61
C ARG A 63 13.81 10.26 0.82
N PRO A 64 14.69 11.25 0.65
CA PRO A 64 14.47 12.35 -0.27
C PRO A 64 14.27 11.84 -1.71
N SER A 65 13.31 12.40 -2.41
CA SER A 65 13.03 12.15 -3.82
C SER A 65 13.14 13.44 -4.63
N SER A 66 13.31 13.32 -5.96
CA SER A 66 13.42 14.47 -6.86
C SER A 66 12.15 15.34 -6.91
N HIS A 67 11.01 14.73 -6.63
CA HIS A 67 9.70 15.36 -6.49
C HIS A 67 8.83 14.48 -5.60
N ARG A 68 7.67 14.99 -5.16
CA ARG A 68 6.67 14.19 -4.46
C ARG A 68 6.02 13.20 -5.43
N PRO A 69 6.23 11.88 -5.26
CA PRO A 69 5.64 10.90 -6.14
C PRO A 69 4.13 10.81 -5.93
N VAL A 70 3.41 10.52 -7.00
CA VAL A 70 1.95 10.42 -7.00
C VAL A 70 1.47 9.17 -7.76
N TRP A 71 0.47 8.51 -7.20
CA TRP A 71 -0.35 7.51 -7.84
C TRP A 71 -1.76 7.56 -7.25
N PHE A 72 -2.74 6.94 -7.87
CA PHE A 72 -4.12 6.99 -7.39
C PHE A 72 -4.72 5.61 -7.21
N MET A 73 -5.30 5.36 -6.04
CA MET A 73 -6.11 4.17 -5.80
C MET A 73 -7.24 4.09 -6.83
N ARG A 74 -7.40 2.92 -7.47
CA ARG A 74 -8.34 2.69 -8.58
C ARG A 74 -8.05 3.54 -9.82
N GLN A 75 -6.80 3.97 -10.04
CA GLN A 75 -6.39 4.68 -11.26
C GLN A 75 -6.69 3.88 -12.54
N ALA A 76 -6.50 2.56 -12.51
CA ALA A 76 -6.95 1.64 -13.56
C ALA A 76 -8.43 1.30 -13.35
N GLY A 77 -9.34 2.07 -13.95
CA GLY A 77 -10.75 1.93 -13.65
C GLY A 77 -11.68 2.61 -14.63
N ARG A 78 -12.97 2.64 -14.27
CA ARG A 78 -14.08 3.09 -15.10
C ARG A 78 -14.01 4.55 -15.56
N SER A 79 -13.21 5.38 -14.94
CA SER A 79 -12.94 6.75 -15.40
C SER A 79 -12.25 6.77 -16.78
N LEU A 80 -11.40 5.76 -17.07
CA LEU A 80 -10.62 5.68 -18.31
C LEU A 80 -11.45 5.13 -19.49
N PRO A 81 -11.50 5.83 -20.63
CA PRO A 81 -12.18 5.34 -21.84
C PRO A 81 -11.55 4.05 -22.40
N GLU A 82 -10.20 3.94 -22.36
CA GLU A 82 -9.45 2.75 -22.76
C GLU A 82 -9.78 1.54 -21.90
N TYR A 83 -9.89 1.72 -20.57
CA TYR A 83 -10.35 0.67 -19.66
C TYR A 83 -11.74 0.15 -20.07
N ARG A 84 -12.71 1.07 -20.29
CA ARG A 84 -14.07 0.67 -20.68
C ARG A 84 -14.08 -0.13 -21.99
N ARG A 85 -13.23 0.24 -22.94
CA ARG A 85 -13.10 -0.46 -24.23
C ARG A 85 -12.59 -1.89 -24.08
N VAL A 86 -11.47 -2.08 -23.37
CA VAL A 86 -10.85 -3.41 -23.21
C VAL A 86 -11.66 -4.32 -22.30
N ARG A 87 -12.55 -3.74 -21.49
CA ARG A 87 -13.42 -4.47 -20.56
C ARG A 87 -14.81 -4.77 -21.10
N GLU A 88 -15.14 -4.30 -22.30
CA GLU A 88 -16.47 -4.51 -22.87
C GLU A 88 -16.79 -6.00 -23.01
N GLY A 89 -17.87 -6.45 -22.35
CA GLY A 89 -18.30 -7.84 -22.35
C GLY A 89 -17.50 -8.81 -21.50
N ILE A 90 -16.41 -8.38 -20.85
CA ILE A 90 -15.55 -9.26 -20.03
C ILE A 90 -15.87 -9.07 -18.54
N PRO A 91 -16.20 -10.13 -17.78
CA PRO A 91 -16.39 -10.07 -16.33
C PRO A 91 -15.15 -9.58 -15.57
N MET A 92 -15.35 -8.97 -14.39
CA MET A 92 -14.24 -8.38 -13.61
C MET A 92 -13.18 -9.42 -13.21
N LEU A 93 -13.61 -10.55 -12.66
CA LEU A 93 -12.67 -11.58 -12.20
C LEU A 93 -11.93 -12.25 -13.35
N GLU A 94 -12.62 -12.44 -14.51
CA GLU A 94 -11.98 -12.94 -15.72
C GLU A 94 -10.88 -12.01 -16.21
N ALA A 95 -11.13 -10.70 -16.23
CA ALA A 95 -10.12 -9.73 -16.62
C ALA A 95 -8.91 -9.70 -15.67
N CYS A 96 -9.13 -9.90 -14.36
CA CYS A 96 -8.05 -9.99 -13.37
C CYS A 96 -7.20 -11.27 -13.52
N LEU A 97 -7.78 -12.32 -14.09
CA LEU A 97 -7.15 -13.65 -14.25
C LEU A 97 -6.65 -13.90 -15.68
N THR A 98 -6.81 -12.92 -16.58
CA THR A 98 -6.25 -12.96 -17.94
C THR A 98 -4.98 -12.11 -17.95
N PRO A 99 -3.77 -12.73 -18.00
CA PRO A 99 -2.51 -12.04 -17.77
C PRO A 99 -2.30 -10.79 -18.64
N GLU A 100 -2.49 -10.92 -19.95
CA GLU A 100 -2.29 -9.84 -20.92
C GLU A 100 -3.26 -8.67 -20.68
N LEU A 101 -4.50 -8.99 -20.30
CA LEU A 101 -5.53 -8.00 -20.04
C LEU A 101 -5.28 -7.25 -18.73
N ALA A 102 -4.90 -7.98 -17.68
CA ALA A 102 -4.54 -7.38 -16.39
C ALA A 102 -3.31 -6.46 -16.53
N ALA A 103 -2.31 -6.88 -17.30
CA ALA A 103 -1.12 -6.08 -17.59
C ALA A 103 -1.47 -4.80 -18.36
N GLU A 104 -2.21 -4.91 -19.48
CA GLU A 104 -2.61 -3.75 -20.28
C GLU A 104 -3.42 -2.76 -19.42
N ILE A 105 -4.41 -3.23 -18.66
CA ILE A 105 -5.22 -2.36 -17.79
C ILE A 105 -4.37 -1.66 -16.72
N THR A 106 -3.41 -2.38 -16.12
CA THR A 106 -2.51 -1.79 -15.12
C THR A 106 -1.70 -0.63 -15.69
N VAL A 107 -1.22 -0.75 -16.93
CA VAL A 107 -0.31 0.22 -17.55
C VAL A 107 -1.04 1.44 -18.13
N GLN A 108 -2.33 1.32 -18.48
CA GLN A 108 -3.12 2.42 -19.06
C GLN A 108 -3.01 3.75 -18.30
N PRO A 109 -3.25 3.82 -16.98
CA PRO A 109 -3.15 5.08 -16.24
C PRO A 109 -1.73 5.61 -16.15
N VAL A 110 -0.72 4.75 -16.09
CA VAL A 110 0.70 5.15 -16.07
C VAL A 110 1.06 5.84 -17.38
N ARG A 111 0.66 5.26 -18.51
CA ARG A 111 0.88 5.86 -19.83
C ARG A 111 0.15 7.19 -20.01
N ARG A 112 -1.09 7.28 -19.52
CA ARG A 112 -1.94 8.47 -19.67
C ARG A 112 -1.54 9.60 -18.73
N HIS A 113 -1.48 9.31 -17.43
CA HIS A 113 -1.34 10.34 -16.40
C HIS A 113 0.11 10.62 -16.01
N LYS A 114 1.05 9.74 -16.39
CA LYS A 114 2.46 9.83 -15.98
C LYS A 114 2.64 9.77 -14.45
N VAL A 115 1.83 8.96 -13.80
CA VAL A 115 1.98 8.66 -12.37
C VAL A 115 3.27 7.88 -12.10
N ASP A 116 3.78 7.96 -10.88
CA ASP A 116 5.08 7.42 -10.47
C ASP A 116 5.05 5.94 -10.09
N ALA A 117 3.88 5.30 -10.09
CA ALA A 117 3.75 3.85 -9.91
C ALA A 117 2.53 3.29 -10.64
N GLY A 118 2.65 2.04 -11.10
CA GLY A 118 1.52 1.20 -11.41
C GLY A 118 0.98 0.56 -10.12
N ILE A 119 -0.34 0.41 -10.00
CA ILE A 119 -0.98 -0.50 -9.04
C ILE A 119 -1.58 -1.66 -9.83
N PHE A 120 -1.22 -2.89 -9.45
CA PHE A 120 -1.65 -4.07 -10.17
C PHE A 120 -3.19 -4.12 -10.30
N PHE A 121 -3.69 -4.37 -11.50
CA PHE A 121 -5.13 -4.51 -11.73
C PHE A 121 -5.60 -5.88 -11.26
N SER A 122 -6.24 -5.91 -10.10
CA SER A 122 -6.78 -7.08 -9.46
C SER A 122 -7.98 -6.70 -8.57
N ASP A 123 -8.47 -7.62 -7.79
CA ASP A 123 -9.48 -7.40 -6.75
C ASP A 123 -9.09 -8.13 -5.46
N ILE A 124 -9.52 -7.61 -4.31
CA ILE A 124 -9.24 -8.21 -3.00
C ILE A 124 -9.84 -9.61 -2.83
N VAL A 125 -10.80 -9.98 -3.66
CA VAL A 125 -11.43 -11.32 -3.65
C VAL A 125 -10.72 -12.33 -4.56
N ILE A 126 -9.77 -11.90 -5.39
CA ILE A 126 -9.02 -12.81 -6.27
C ILE A 126 -8.32 -13.95 -5.50
N PRO A 127 -7.62 -13.69 -4.38
CA PRO A 127 -7.00 -14.78 -3.62
C PRO A 127 -8.03 -15.82 -3.12
N MET A 128 -9.21 -15.38 -2.69
CA MET A 128 -10.31 -16.29 -2.31
C MET A 128 -10.78 -17.13 -3.50
N LYS A 129 -10.95 -16.50 -4.67
CA LYS A 129 -11.34 -17.19 -5.91
C LYS A 129 -10.32 -18.24 -6.32
N LEU A 130 -9.04 -17.89 -6.25
CA LEU A 130 -7.94 -18.80 -6.59
C LEU A 130 -7.80 -19.96 -5.58
N ALA A 131 -8.12 -19.73 -4.30
CA ALA A 131 -8.22 -20.77 -3.31
C ALA A 131 -9.39 -21.75 -3.58
N GLY A 132 -10.37 -21.38 -4.41
CA GLY A 132 -11.53 -22.21 -4.72
C GLY A 132 -12.81 -21.80 -4.01
N VAL A 133 -12.81 -20.64 -3.31
CA VAL A 133 -14.04 -20.07 -2.73
C VAL A 133 -14.93 -19.56 -3.87
N ASN A 134 -16.20 -19.95 -3.86
CA ASN A 134 -17.15 -19.48 -4.87
C ASN A 134 -17.60 -18.05 -4.59
N VAL A 135 -16.90 -17.09 -5.21
CA VAL A 135 -17.15 -15.65 -5.14
C VAL A 135 -17.25 -15.07 -6.54
N ASP A 136 -18.16 -14.09 -6.72
CA ASP A 136 -18.31 -13.36 -7.98
C ASP A 136 -18.53 -11.86 -7.69
N ILE A 137 -18.29 -11.01 -8.70
CA ILE A 137 -18.54 -9.57 -8.61
C ILE A 137 -19.80 -9.24 -9.41
N VAL A 138 -20.87 -8.97 -8.68
CA VAL A 138 -22.16 -8.64 -9.27
C VAL A 138 -22.20 -7.13 -9.60
N PRO A 139 -22.48 -6.72 -10.86
CA PRO A 139 -22.59 -5.33 -11.24
C PRO A 139 -23.55 -4.54 -10.33
N GLY A 140 -23.09 -3.39 -9.83
CA GLY A 140 -23.88 -2.52 -8.96
C GLY A 140 -23.99 -2.99 -7.48
N LYS A 141 -23.59 -4.23 -7.19
CA LYS A 141 -23.62 -4.79 -5.83
C LYS A 141 -22.21 -4.99 -5.25
N GLY A 142 -21.26 -5.45 -6.07
CA GLY A 142 -19.91 -5.78 -5.63
C GLY A 142 -19.72 -7.28 -5.39
N PRO A 143 -18.69 -7.69 -4.61
CA PRO A 143 -18.41 -9.10 -4.32
C PRO A 143 -19.57 -9.78 -3.60
N VAL A 144 -19.92 -10.99 -4.03
CA VAL A 144 -20.95 -11.85 -3.42
C VAL A 144 -20.43 -13.27 -3.33
N LEU A 145 -20.52 -13.85 -2.15
CA LEU A 145 -20.20 -15.24 -1.92
C LEU A 145 -21.47 -16.09 -2.06
N ASP A 146 -21.35 -17.23 -2.70
CA ASP A 146 -22.44 -18.22 -2.79
C ASP A 146 -22.77 -18.76 -1.40
N ARG A 147 -21.73 -19.09 -0.61
CA ARG A 147 -21.87 -19.59 0.75
C ARG A 147 -21.08 -18.76 1.76
N PRO A 148 -21.76 -17.91 2.57
CA PRO A 148 -21.10 -17.18 3.64
C PRO A 148 -20.56 -18.10 4.73
N VAL A 149 -19.43 -17.70 5.34
CA VAL A 149 -18.81 -18.41 6.47
C VAL A 149 -19.44 -17.96 7.78
N ARG A 150 -20.03 -18.89 8.54
CA ARG A 150 -20.81 -18.54 9.76
C ARG A 150 -20.35 -19.27 11.00
N THR A 151 -19.69 -20.40 10.85
CA THR A 151 -19.32 -21.29 11.93
C THR A 151 -17.89 -21.76 11.81
N LEU A 152 -17.32 -22.28 12.88
CA LEU A 152 -16.00 -22.90 12.87
C LEU A 152 -15.88 -24.05 11.85
N GLU A 153 -17.00 -24.80 11.66
CA GLU A 153 -17.04 -25.87 10.66
C GLU A 153 -16.94 -25.30 9.23
N ASP A 154 -17.64 -24.17 8.94
CA ASP A 154 -17.50 -23.50 7.64
C ASP A 154 -16.07 -23.02 7.41
N VAL A 155 -15.40 -22.49 8.44
CA VAL A 155 -14.00 -22.06 8.34
C VAL A 155 -13.08 -23.23 8.00
N ARG A 156 -13.24 -24.36 8.70
CA ARG A 156 -12.41 -25.57 8.48
C ARG A 156 -12.67 -26.25 7.15
N ALA A 157 -13.79 -25.97 6.52
CA ALA A 157 -14.12 -26.45 5.17
C ALA A 157 -13.55 -25.55 4.05
N LEU A 158 -12.91 -24.40 4.39
CA LEU A 158 -12.31 -23.53 3.38
C LEU A 158 -11.12 -24.24 2.71
N PRO A 159 -11.03 -24.15 1.38
CA PRO A 159 -9.88 -24.69 0.67
C PRO A 159 -8.64 -23.83 0.87
N GLU A 160 -7.47 -24.44 0.84
CA GLU A 160 -6.19 -23.73 0.90
C GLU A 160 -5.77 -23.24 -0.50
N LEU A 161 -5.15 -22.07 -0.56
CA LEU A 161 -4.58 -21.54 -1.79
C LEU A 161 -3.33 -22.35 -2.16
N THR A 162 -3.28 -22.87 -3.39
CA THR A 162 -2.13 -23.63 -3.89
C THR A 162 -1.19 -22.72 -4.68
N GLU A 163 0.10 -23.07 -4.71
CA GLU A 163 1.10 -22.30 -5.48
C GLU A 163 0.78 -22.23 -6.97
N SER A 164 0.32 -23.32 -7.58
CA SER A 164 -0.03 -23.35 -9.01
C SER A 164 -1.26 -22.50 -9.35
N ALA A 165 -2.16 -22.25 -8.40
CA ALA A 165 -3.30 -21.38 -8.62
C ALA A 165 -2.88 -19.89 -8.81
N LEU A 166 -1.66 -19.54 -8.39
CA LEU A 166 -1.10 -18.19 -8.50
C LEU A 166 -0.39 -17.92 -9.84
N ASP A 167 -0.24 -18.92 -10.72
CA ASP A 167 0.49 -18.76 -11.99
C ASP A 167 -0.07 -17.64 -12.88
N PRO A 168 -1.40 -17.48 -13.07
CA PRO A 168 -1.94 -16.34 -13.84
C PRO A 168 -1.55 -14.98 -13.27
N ILE A 169 -1.40 -14.88 -11.96
CA ILE A 169 -0.99 -13.64 -11.28
C ILE A 169 0.49 -13.36 -11.53
N ARG A 170 1.35 -14.40 -11.43
CA ARG A 170 2.78 -14.27 -11.73
C ARG A 170 3.00 -13.84 -13.17
N GLU A 171 2.31 -14.45 -14.11
CA GLU A 171 2.36 -14.08 -15.53
C GLU A 171 1.90 -12.64 -15.78
N ALA A 172 0.78 -12.24 -15.19
CA ALA A 172 0.27 -10.88 -15.30
C ALA A 172 1.23 -9.82 -14.73
N ILE A 173 1.83 -10.09 -13.57
CA ILE A 173 2.81 -9.22 -12.94
C ILE A 173 4.07 -9.11 -13.81
N ALA A 174 4.63 -10.22 -14.27
CA ALA A 174 5.83 -10.21 -15.10
C ALA A 174 5.63 -9.42 -16.41
N ALA A 175 4.49 -9.63 -17.10
CA ALA A 175 4.13 -8.86 -18.29
C ALA A 175 3.93 -7.36 -17.96
N THR A 176 3.33 -7.05 -16.82
CA THR A 176 3.13 -5.66 -16.37
C THR A 176 4.47 -4.96 -16.13
N VAL A 177 5.39 -5.60 -15.42
CA VAL A 177 6.71 -5.05 -15.09
C VAL A 177 7.52 -4.79 -16.37
N GLU A 178 7.50 -5.70 -17.35
CA GLU A 178 8.13 -5.49 -18.65
C GLU A 178 7.57 -4.24 -19.35
N MET A 179 6.24 -4.06 -19.33
CA MET A 179 5.58 -2.90 -19.97
C MET A 179 5.81 -1.58 -19.22
N LEU A 180 6.05 -1.62 -17.91
CA LEU A 180 6.28 -0.43 -17.05
C LEU A 180 7.73 0.08 -17.16
N GLY A 181 8.70 -0.77 -17.49
CA GLY A 181 10.12 -0.41 -17.51
C GLY A 181 10.63 0.04 -16.14
N ASP A 182 11.05 1.29 -16.03
CA ASP A 182 11.60 1.86 -14.77
C ASP A 182 10.53 2.29 -13.76
N THR A 183 9.25 2.31 -14.14
CA THR A 183 8.15 2.67 -13.24
C THR A 183 7.83 1.50 -12.32
N PRO A 184 7.92 1.65 -10.99
CA PRO A 184 7.66 0.55 -10.07
C PRO A 184 6.20 0.10 -10.08
N LEU A 185 5.99 -1.19 -9.87
CA LEU A 185 4.69 -1.79 -9.67
C LEU A 185 4.43 -1.98 -8.17
N ILE A 186 3.26 -1.55 -7.73
CA ILE A 186 2.72 -1.85 -6.40
C ILE A 186 1.79 -3.06 -6.53
N GLY A 187 2.12 -4.15 -5.84
CA GLY A 187 1.20 -5.26 -5.63
C GLY A 187 0.24 -4.96 -4.48
N PHE A 188 -0.84 -5.73 -4.33
CA PHE A 188 -1.73 -5.56 -3.19
C PHE A 188 -2.52 -6.82 -2.83
N ALA A 189 -3.08 -6.81 -1.62
CA ALA A 189 -4.09 -7.75 -1.17
C ALA A 189 -5.13 -7.04 -0.30
N GLY A 190 -6.29 -7.67 -0.13
CA GLY A 190 -7.21 -7.29 0.94
C GLY A 190 -6.63 -7.68 2.30
N ALA A 191 -6.74 -6.78 3.28
CA ALA A 191 -6.32 -7.07 4.64
C ALA A 191 -7.23 -8.14 5.28
N PRO A 192 -6.72 -8.93 6.23
CA PRO A 192 -7.44 -10.07 6.80
C PRO A 192 -8.82 -9.73 7.37
N PHE A 193 -8.96 -8.59 8.07
CA PHE A 193 -10.28 -8.19 8.56
C PHE A 193 -11.28 -7.94 7.44
N THR A 194 -10.90 -7.16 6.44
CA THR A 194 -11.79 -6.83 5.33
C THR A 194 -12.19 -8.08 4.56
N VAL A 195 -11.25 -8.99 4.28
CA VAL A 195 -11.51 -10.27 3.58
C VAL A 195 -12.42 -11.18 4.42
N ALA A 196 -12.09 -11.42 5.68
CA ALA A 196 -12.89 -12.25 6.60
C ALA A 196 -14.30 -11.68 6.78
N ALA A 197 -14.42 -10.34 6.90
CA ALA A 197 -15.71 -9.67 7.02
C ALA A 197 -16.59 -9.86 5.77
N TYR A 198 -16.03 -9.78 4.55
CA TYR A 198 -16.75 -10.13 3.32
C TYR A 198 -17.22 -11.58 3.34
N MET A 199 -16.39 -12.51 3.81
CA MET A 199 -16.74 -13.94 3.89
C MET A 199 -17.88 -14.17 4.89
N VAL A 200 -17.85 -13.51 6.05
CA VAL A 200 -18.91 -13.61 7.07
C VAL A 200 -20.20 -12.94 6.62
N GLU A 201 -20.13 -11.75 6.01
CA GLU A 201 -21.34 -11.07 5.49
C GLU A 201 -21.93 -11.79 4.27
N GLY A 202 -21.08 -12.38 3.44
CA GLY A 202 -21.46 -12.99 2.16
C GLY A 202 -21.67 -12.00 1.03
N GLY A 203 -21.36 -10.72 1.27
CA GLY A 203 -21.53 -9.63 0.31
C GLY A 203 -21.29 -8.27 0.95
N PRO A 204 -21.65 -7.18 0.25
CA PRO A 204 -21.52 -5.84 0.76
C PRO A 204 -22.28 -5.64 2.06
N SER A 205 -21.68 -4.93 3.00
CA SER A 205 -22.29 -4.56 4.27
C SER A 205 -21.96 -3.11 4.60
N ARG A 206 -22.87 -2.42 5.29
CA ARG A 206 -22.65 -1.05 5.75
C ARG A 206 -22.03 -1.02 7.14
N ASP A 207 -22.55 -1.84 8.03
CA ASP A 207 -22.25 -1.74 9.46
C ASP A 207 -21.39 -2.90 9.97
N HIS A 208 -21.13 -3.91 9.12
CA HIS A 208 -20.29 -5.09 9.42
C HIS A 208 -20.68 -5.77 10.74
N LEU A 209 -21.99 -5.88 11.01
CA LEU A 209 -22.46 -6.37 12.31
C LEU A 209 -22.11 -7.84 12.54
N ARG A 210 -22.23 -8.68 11.50
CA ARG A 210 -21.99 -10.12 11.64
C ARG A 210 -20.54 -10.46 11.97
N PRO A 211 -19.52 -9.97 11.24
CA PRO A 211 -18.12 -10.23 11.61
C PRO A 211 -17.79 -9.66 12.98
N ARG A 212 -18.28 -8.48 13.33
CA ARG A 212 -18.10 -7.89 14.66
C ARG A 212 -18.77 -8.72 15.76
N THR A 213 -19.97 -9.27 15.50
CA THR A 213 -20.62 -10.21 16.41
C THR A 213 -19.81 -11.49 16.56
N MET A 214 -19.30 -12.06 15.44
CA MET A 214 -18.50 -13.28 15.47
C MET A 214 -17.23 -13.14 16.29
N MET A 215 -16.52 -12.00 16.21
CA MET A 215 -15.35 -11.68 17.02
C MET A 215 -15.60 -11.89 18.52
N HIS A 216 -16.76 -11.49 19.01
CA HIS A 216 -17.10 -11.54 20.45
C HIS A 216 -17.82 -12.84 20.84
N ALA A 217 -18.67 -13.37 19.97
CA ALA A 217 -19.50 -14.53 20.27
C ALA A 217 -18.75 -15.86 20.04
N ASP A 218 -17.87 -15.91 19.03
CA ASP A 218 -17.04 -17.07 18.71
C ASP A 218 -15.63 -16.63 18.29
N PRO A 219 -14.81 -16.17 19.25
CA PRO A 219 -13.44 -15.73 18.95
C PRO A 219 -12.57 -16.80 18.29
N ALA A 220 -12.83 -18.09 18.59
CA ALA A 220 -12.06 -19.20 18.00
C ALA A 220 -12.31 -19.31 16.49
N ALA A 221 -13.57 -19.30 16.07
CA ALA A 221 -13.93 -19.31 14.66
C ALA A 221 -13.45 -18.05 13.94
N TRP A 222 -13.54 -16.88 14.60
CA TRP A 222 -13.01 -15.62 14.04
C TRP A 222 -11.52 -15.69 13.80
N HIS A 223 -10.73 -16.07 14.79
CA HIS A 223 -9.26 -16.13 14.66
C HIS A 223 -8.82 -17.15 13.60
N GLU A 224 -9.49 -18.32 13.51
CA GLU A 224 -9.18 -19.32 12.49
C GLU A 224 -9.49 -18.80 11.07
N LEU A 225 -10.61 -18.07 10.89
CA LEU A 225 -10.97 -17.42 9.62
C LEU A 225 -9.99 -16.29 9.26
N ALA A 226 -9.67 -15.42 10.21
CA ALA A 226 -8.76 -14.31 9.98
C ALA A 226 -7.32 -14.80 9.68
N SER A 227 -6.85 -15.88 10.32
CA SER A 227 -5.58 -16.53 9.97
C SER A 227 -5.61 -17.17 8.57
N TRP A 228 -6.72 -17.81 8.18
CA TRP A 228 -6.88 -18.28 6.79
C TRP A 228 -6.76 -17.12 5.80
N ALA A 229 -7.44 -16.00 6.05
CA ALA A 229 -7.36 -14.81 5.22
C ALA A 229 -5.95 -14.22 5.20
N ALA A 230 -5.24 -14.20 6.34
CA ALA A 230 -3.88 -13.70 6.46
C ALA A 230 -2.89 -14.55 5.64
N ARG A 231 -2.95 -15.88 5.77
CA ARG A 231 -2.11 -16.80 4.97
C ARG A 231 -2.36 -16.65 3.48
N THR A 232 -3.62 -16.60 3.08
CA THR A 232 -4.03 -16.45 1.68
C THR A 232 -3.57 -15.12 1.10
N ALA A 233 -3.71 -14.02 1.84
CA ALA A 233 -3.21 -12.70 1.45
C ALA A 233 -1.68 -12.66 1.39
N GLY A 234 -0.98 -13.27 2.36
CA GLY A 234 0.48 -13.35 2.40
C GLY A 234 1.05 -14.12 1.20
N GLN A 235 0.47 -15.28 0.84
CA GLN A 235 0.84 -16.05 -0.35
C GLN A 235 0.62 -15.23 -1.64
N PHE A 236 -0.49 -14.52 -1.73
CA PHE A 236 -0.80 -13.68 -2.88
C PHE A 236 0.15 -12.50 -3.03
N LEU A 237 0.54 -11.84 -1.93
CA LEU A 237 1.55 -10.78 -1.95
C LEU A 237 2.94 -11.32 -2.31
N ARG A 238 3.32 -12.49 -1.77
CA ARG A 238 4.58 -13.15 -2.10
C ARG A 238 4.70 -13.41 -3.60
N ALA A 239 3.69 -14.02 -4.20
CA ALA A 239 3.68 -14.30 -5.63
C ALA A 239 3.83 -13.03 -6.48
N GLN A 240 3.24 -11.91 -6.06
CA GLN A 240 3.37 -10.63 -6.74
C GLN A 240 4.79 -10.05 -6.62
N ILE A 241 5.41 -10.14 -5.43
CA ILE A 241 6.79 -9.69 -5.22
C ILE A 241 7.75 -10.55 -6.05
N GLU A 242 7.66 -11.87 -5.94
CA GLU A 242 8.53 -12.78 -6.71
C GLU A 242 8.42 -12.57 -8.23
N ALA A 243 7.27 -12.14 -8.72
CA ALA A 243 7.04 -11.83 -10.12
C ALA A 243 7.47 -10.40 -10.53
N GLY A 244 7.83 -9.51 -9.57
CA GLY A 244 8.44 -8.21 -9.86
C GLY A 244 7.79 -6.99 -9.21
N ALA A 245 6.78 -7.14 -8.35
CA ALA A 245 6.22 -6.01 -7.60
C ALA A 245 7.26 -5.42 -6.62
N SER A 246 7.51 -4.12 -6.72
CA SER A 246 8.56 -3.42 -5.97
C SER A 246 8.09 -2.80 -4.65
N ALA A 247 6.79 -2.81 -4.39
CA ALA A 247 6.13 -2.46 -3.14
C ALA A 247 4.82 -3.23 -3.05
N VAL A 248 4.22 -3.32 -1.85
CA VAL A 248 2.92 -3.95 -1.66
C VAL A 248 2.02 -3.13 -0.74
N GLN A 249 0.69 -3.26 -0.94
CA GLN A 249 -0.30 -2.59 -0.10
C GLN A 249 -1.37 -3.54 0.41
N LEU A 250 -1.67 -3.46 1.71
CA LEU A 250 -2.88 -4.03 2.30
C LEU A 250 -4.02 -3.01 2.25
N PHE A 251 -5.15 -3.41 1.66
CA PHE A 251 -6.39 -2.64 1.67
C PHE A 251 -7.32 -3.12 2.78
N ASP A 252 -7.45 -2.33 3.84
CA ASP A 252 -8.31 -2.60 4.99
C ASP A 252 -9.54 -1.66 5.00
N SER A 253 -10.28 -1.68 3.91
CA SER A 253 -11.35 -0.72 3.63
C SER A 253 -12.48 -0.73 4.67
N TRP A 254 -12.64 -1.80 5.44
CA TRP A 254 -13.71 -1.97 6.42
C TRP A 254 -13.26 -1.83 7.87
N ALA A 255 -11.95 -1.77 8.14
CA ALA A 255 -11.39 -1.71 9.49
C ALA A 255 -11.86 -0.48 10.30
N GLY A 256 -12.17 0.63 9.63
CA GLY A 256 -12.71 1.82 10.29
C GLY A 256 -14.08 1.62 10.98
N SER A 257 -14.72 0.46 10.80
CA SER A 257 -15.91 0.08 11.59
C SER A 257 -15.56 -0.41 12.99
N LEU A 258 -14.27 -0.61 13.31
CA LEU A 258 -13.79 -1.13 14.57
C LEU A 258 -13.32 -0.01 15.50
N GLY A 259 -13.54 -0.20 16.81
CA GLY A 259 -12.78 0.52 17.81
C GLY A 259 -11.34 -0.02 17.93
N GLU A 260 -10.42 0.81 18.42
CA GLU A 260 -9.00 0.43 18.56
C GLU A 260 -8.83 -0.84 19.40
N GLY A 261 -9.58 -1.00 20.50
CA GLY A 261 -9.51 -2.18 21.37
C GLY A 261 -9.86 -3.48 20.64
N ASP A 262 -10.89 -3.46 19.80
CA ASP A 262 -11.30 -4.63 19.00
C ASP A 262 -10.28 -4.90 17.88
N TYR A 263 -9.78 -3.86 17.22
CA TYR A 263 -8.74 -4.01 16.22
C TYR A 263 -7.50 -4.67 16.81
N ARG A 264 -6.98 -4.17 17.92
CA ARG A 264 -5.80 -4.73 18.60
C ARG A 264 -6.03 -6.17 19.04
N ARG A 265 -7.20 -6.48 19.57
CA ARG A 265 -7.49 -7.81 20.13
C ARG A 265 -7.76 -8.87 19.06
N TYR A 266 -8.47 -8.51 18.01
CA TYR A 266 -9.02 -9.49 17.05
C TYR A 266 -8.45 -9.41 15.64
N VAL A 267 -7.72 -8.35 15.29
CA VAL A 267 -7.31 -8.07 13.90
C VAL A 267 -5.81 -7.86 13.76
N GLN A 268 -5.18 -7.07 14.62
CA GLN A 268 -3.80 -6.62 14.48
C GLN A 268 -2.81 -7.76 14.24
N GLN A 269 -2.93 -8.87 14.97
CA GLN A 269 -2.07 -10.04 14.82
C GLN A 269 -2.15 -10.67 13.42
N HIS A 270 -3.32 -10.66 12.79
CA HIS A 270 -3.53 -11.25 11.46
C HIS A 270 -2.99 -10.33 10.36
N SER A 271 -3.12 -9.01 10.52
CA SER A 271 -2.44 -8.03 9.66
C SER A 271 -0.91 -8.18 9.77
N ALA A 272 -0.40 -8.38 10.99
CA ALA A 272 1.02 -8.64 11.23
C ALA A 272 1.47 -9.96 10.57
N GLU A 273 0.71 -11.04 10.69
CA GLU A 273 0.97 -12.32 10.03
C GLU A 273 1.10 -12.15 8.51
N THR A 274 0.21 -11.37 7.89
CA THR A 274 0.25 -11.10 6.45
C THR A 274 1.51 -10.31 6.04
N LEU A 275 1.84 -9.24 6.78
CA LEU A 275 2.98 -8.39 6.48
C LEU A 275 4.31 -9.08 6.77
N GLU A 276 4.36 -9.95 7.80
CA GLU A 276 5.54 -10.75 8.12
C GLU A 276 5.85 -11.78 7.03
N ALA A 277 4.83 -12.35 6.37
CA ALA A 277 4.99 -13.33 5.30
C ALA A 277 5.81 -12.82 4.10
N VAL A 278 5.99 -11.51 3.97
CA VAL A 278 6.74 -10.86 2.88
C VAL A 278 7.89 -9.99 3.38
N ARG A 279 8.19 -10.00 4.67
CA ARG A 279 9.22 -9.15 5.28
C ARG A 279 10.62 -9.41 4.75
N GLU A 280 10.95 -10.66 4.48
CA GLU A 280 12.28 -11.07 4.01
C GLU A 280 12.69 -10.42 2.68
N TYR A 281 11.73 -10.07 1.84
CA TYR A 281 11.99 -9.41 0.55
C TYR A 281 12.40 -7.93 0.70
N GLY A 282 12.13 -7.30 1.84
CA GLY A 282 12.49 -5.91 2.12
C GLY A 282 11.72 -4.86 1.29
N VAL A 283 10.76 -5.25 0.47
CA VAL A 283 9.94 -4.29 -0.29
C VAL A 283 9.06 -3.48 0.67
N PRO A 284 8.82 -2.18 0.41
CA PRO A 284 7.94 -1.37 1.25
C PRO A 284 6.52 -1.95 1.35
N ARG A 285 5.99 -2.01 2.58
CA ARG A 285 4.67 -2.55 2.90
C ARG A 285 3.77 -1.42 3.37
N ILE A 286 2.76 -1.11 2.59
CA ILE A 286 1.80 -0.04 2.85
C ILE A 286 0.56 -0.63 3.49
N HIS A 287 0.02 -0.03 4.56
CA HIS A 287 -1.27 -0.40 5.12
C HIS A 287 -2.23 0.79 5.01
N PHE A 288 -3.36 0.60 4.34
CA PHE A 288 -4.37 1.62 4.10
C PHE A 288 -5.75 1.14 4.53
N GLY A 289 -6.49 2.00 5.22
CA GLY A 289 -7.89 1.79 5.55
C GLY A 289 -8.69 3.08 5.48
N THR A 290 -10.03 2.97 5.36
CA THR A 290 -10.93 4.12 5.39
C THR A 290 -11.58 4.27 6.78
N GLY A 291 -11.59 5.49 7.33
CA GLY A 291 -12.09 5.75 8.68
C GLY A 291 -11.20 5.19 9.79
N THR A 292 -9.93 4.95 9.51
CA THR A 292 -8.98 4.26 10.39
C THR A 292 -8.13 5.21 11.25
N ALA A 293 -8.49 6.48 11.40
CA ALA A 293 -7.70 7.47 12.13
C ALA A 293 -7.25 7.00 13.53
N ALA A 294 -8.14 6.35 14.29
CA ALA A 294 -7.83 5.82 15.62
C ALA A 294 -6.97 4.54 15.57
N LEU A 295 -6.82 3.91 14.40
CA LEU A 295 -6.14 2.63 14.24
C LEU A 295 -4.71 2.78 13.70
N LEU A 296 -4.31 3.97 13.23
CA LEU A 296 -3.01 4.16 12.55
C LEU A 296 -1.82 3.65 13.36
N PRO A 297 -1.70 3.90 14.68
CA PRO A 297 -0.62 3.33 15.47
C PRO A 297 -0.62 1.79 15.47
N ALA A 298 -1.79 1.17 15.64
CA ALA A 298 -1.92 -0.29 15.63
C ALA A 298 -1.63 -0.91 14.26
N MET A 299 -1.99 -0.20 13.17
CA MET A 299 -1.65 -0.62 11.79
C MET A 299 -0.15 -0.55 11.53
N HIS A 300 0.53 0.49 12.02
CA HIS A 300 1.99 0.57 11.96
C HIS A 300 2.67 -0.52 12.80
N GLU A 301 2.24 -0.70 14.04
CA GLU A 301 2.74 -1.75 14.93
C GLU A 301 2.55 -3.18 14.37
N ALA A 302 1.56 -3.38 13.50
CA ALA A 302 1.39 -4.64 12.76
C ALA A 302 2.50 -4.89 11.72
N GLY A 303 3.42 -3.94 11.52
CA GLY A 303 4.60 -4.10 10.64
C GLY A 303 4.50 -3.38 9.31
N ALA A 304 3.59 -2.41 9.15
CA ALA A 304 3.57 -1.55 7.98
C ALA A 304 4.73 -0.56 7.99
N ASP A 305 5.43 -0.44 6.87
CA ASP A 305 6.53 0.52 6.66
C ASP A 305 6.01 1.91 6.29
N VAL A 306 4.81 1.97 5.68
CA VAL A 306 4.14 3.19 5.22
C VAL A 306 2.68 3.13 5.65
N ILE A 307 2.15 4.24 6.15
CA ILE A 307 0.72 4.35 6.50
C ILE A 307 -0.02 5.18 5.47
N GLY A 308 -1.01 4.54 4.84
CA GLY A 308 -1.99 5.21 3.99
C GLY A 308 -3.10 5.86 4.83
N VAL A 309 -3.33 7.15 4.60
CA VAL A 309 -4.29 7.97 5.35
C VAL A 309 -5.48 8.32 4.45
N ASP A 310 -6.70 8.17 4.95
CA ASP A 310 -7.89 8.59 4.21
C ASP A 310 -8.10 10.12 4.31
N TYR A 311 -9.00 10.65 3.48
CA TYR A 311 -9.22 12.09 3.34
C TYR A 311 -9.83 12.78 4.58
N ARG A 312 -10.23 12.02 5.62
CA ARG A 312 -10.92 12.57 6.80
C ARG A 312 -9.98 13.08 7.88
N LEU A 313 -8.72 12.65 7.85
CA LEU A 313 -7.71 13.02 8.84
C LEU A 313 -6.61 13.84 8.17
N PRO A 314 -6.29 15.07 8.64
CA PRO A 314 -5.13 15.81 8.18
C PRO A 314 -3.84 15.00 8.31
N LEU A 315 -2.94 15.09 7.32
CA LEU A 315 -1.65 14.37 7.35
C LEU A 315 -0.77 14.78 8.53
N SER A 316 -0.82 16.04 8.93
CA SER A 316 -0.14 16.56 10.11
C SER A 316 -0.61 15.89 11.41
N ALA A 317 -1.91 15.64 11.53
CA ALA A 317 -2.48 14.89 12.65
C ALA A 317 -2.09 13.41 12.61
N ALA A 318 -2.12 12.78 11.44
CA ALA A 318 -1.65 11.40 11.26
C ALA A 318 -0.17 11.26 11.64
N ASN A 319 0.68 12.19 11.20
CA ASN A 319 2.10 12.24 11.56
C ASN A 319 2.31 12.35 13.06
N THR A 320 1.50 13.17 13.74
CA THR A 320 1.54 13.29 15.20
C THR A 320 1.18 11.98 15.90
N LEU A 321 0.11 11.30 15.47
CA LEU A 321 -0.30 9.99 16.00
C LEU A 321 0.78 8.92 15.83
N LEU A 322 1.60 9.04 14.78
CA LEU A 322 2.69 8.11 14.45
C LEU A 322 4.07 8.60 14.95
N ASN A 323 4.10 9.62 15.81
CA ASN A 323 5.32 10.21 16.39
C ASN A 323 6.36 10.65 15.36
N GLY A 324 5.94 11.01 14.14
CA GLY A 324 6.83 11.44 13.06
C GLY A 324 7.77 10.35 12.54
N ALA A 325 7.49 9.08 12.79
CA ALA A 325 8.42 7.98 12.53
C ALA A 325 8.18 7.27 11.18
N VAL A 326 7.04 7.52 10.51
CA VAL A 326 6.55 6.69 9.41
C VAL A 326 6.26 7.53 8.16
N PRO A 327 6.73 7.12 6.97
CA PRO A 327 6.28 7.68 5.71
C PRO A 327 4.75 7.63 5.58
N LEU A 328 4.15 8.69 5.04
CA LEU A 328 2.71 8.78 4.84
C LEU A 328 2.34 8.72 3.36
N GLN A 329 1.19 8.10 3.07
CA GLN A 329 0.58 8.10 1.75
C GLN A 329 -0.84 8.68 1.83
N GLY A 330 -1.18 9.59 0.93
CA GLY A 330 -2.52 10.19 0.85
C GLY A 330 -2.44 11.69 0.61
N ASN A 331 -3.47 12.49 0.86
CA ASN A 331 -4.84 12.02 1.17
C ASN A 331 -5.87 13.00 0.58
N ILE A 332 -5.66 13.36 -0.69
CA ILE A 332 -6.57 14.26 -1.41
C ILE A 332 -8.01 13.73 -1.32
N ASP A 333 -8.97 14.59 -0.96
CA ASP A 333 -10.39 14.22 -0.97
C ASP A 333 -10.87 13.99 -2.41
N PRO A 334 -11.36 12.78 -2.74
CA PRO A 334 -11.87 12.48 -4.08
C PRO A 334 -13.02 13.38 -4.54
N ALA A 335 -13.77 14.00 -3.61
CA ALA A 335 -14.83 14.94 -3.95
C ALA A 335 -14.30 16.19 -4.66
N LEU A 336 -13.06 16.59 -4.39
CA LEU A 336 -12.43 17.77 -4.98
C LEU A 336 -12.10 17.58 -6.46
N LEU A 337 -12.02 16.34 -6.96
CA LEU A 337 -11.83 16.07 -8.39
C LEU A 337 -12.98 16.61 -9.28
N ALA A 338 -14.15 16.84 -8.68
CA ALA A 338 -15.32 17.42 -9.36
C ALA A 338 -15.60 18.89 -8.97
N ALA A 339 -14.83 19.47 -8.04
CA ALA A 339 -15.07 20.81 -7.49
C ALA A 339 -14.49 21.95 -8.33
N GLY A 340 -13.76 21.60 -9.40
CA GLY A 340 -13.05 22.58 -10.25
C GLY A 340 -11.61 22.81 -9.82
N PRO A 341 -10.77 23.34 -10.74
CA PRO A 341 -9.31 23.39 -10.57
C PRO A 341 -8.88 24.26 -9.40
N GLU A 342 -9.52 25.40 -9.16
CA GLU A 342 -9.16 26.31 -8.07
C GLU A 342 -9.27 25.63 -6.70
N SER A 343 -10.42 25.00 -6.42
CA SER A 343 -10.65 24.31 -5.14
C SER A 343 -9.75 23.07 -5.02
N LEU A 344 -9.56 22.32 -6.11
CA LEU A 344 -8.71 21.15 -6.13
C LEU A 344 -7.25 21.51 -5.82
N TYR A 345 -6.68 22.49 -6.50
CA TYR A 345 -5.27 22.87 -6.33
C TYR A 345 -5.00 23.51 -4.97
N ALA A 346 -5.92 24.33 -4.45
CA ALA A 346 -5.81 24.86 -3.10
C ALA A 346 -5.75 23.71 -2.06
N HIS A 347 -6.63 22.72 -2.17
CA HIS A 347 -6.61 21.55 -1.29
C HIS A 347 -5.33 20.70 -1.46
N VAL A 348 -4.83 20.56 -2.68
CA VAL A 348 -3.56 19.85 -2.94
C VAL A 348 -2.38 20.57 -2.29
N ASP A 349 -2.36 21.89 -2.33
CA ASP A 349 -1.34 22.69 -1.65
C ASP A 349 -1.35 22.45 -0.13
N ASP A 350 -2.52 22.37 0.49
CA ASP A 350 -2.66 22.05 1.90
C ASP A 350 -2.15 20.62 2.19
N VAL A 351 -2.53 19.64 1.37
CA VAL A 351 -2.07 18.24 1.50
C VAL A 351 -0.55 18.14 1.37
N LEU A 352 0.06 18.85 0.42
CA LEU A 352 1.51 18.90 0.24
C LEU A 352 2.22 19.55 1.44
N ALA A 353 1.65 20.64 1.96
CA ALA A 353 2.19 21.33 3.14
C ALA A 353 2.13 20.45 4.39
N GLU A 354 0.99 19.80 4.65
CA GLU A 354 0.81 18.89 5.78
C GLU A 354 1.71 17.65 5.68
N GLY A 355 1.82 17.05 4.49
CA GLY A 355 2.67 15.89 4.25
C GLY A 355 4.16 16.16 4.39
N SER A 356 4.60 17.44 4.41
CA SER A 356 6.01 17.80 4.60
C SER A 356 6.52 17.59 6.03
N ALA A 357 5.63 17.40 6.98
CA ALA A 357 6.00 17.08 8.38
C ALA A 357 6.39 15.60 8.58
N ALA A 358 5.99 14.71 7.68
CA ALA A 358 6.35 13.30 7.73
C ALA A 358 7.78 13.05 7.21
N PRO A 359 8.42 11.92 7.53
CA PRO A 359 9.73 11.55 6.98
C PRO A 359 9.76 11.60 5.46
N SER A 360 8.66 11.22 4.82
CA SER A 360 8.39 11.38 3.39
C SER A 360 6.89 11.29 3.12
N HIS A 361 6.48 11.72 1.92
CA HIS A 361 5.07 11.75 1.55
C HIS A 361 4.88 11.27 0.11
N VAL A 362 4.03 10.25 -0.07
CA VAL A 362 3.51 9.80 -1.35
C VAL A 362 2.11 10.38 -1.53
N VAL A 363 1.90 11.18 -2.58
CA VAL A 363 0.60 11.76 -2.85
C VAL A 363 -0.34 10.71 -3.43
N ASN A 364 -1.54 10.64 -2.88
CA ASN A 364 -2.63 9.79 -3.35
C ASN A 364 -3.98 10.44 -3.02
N LEU A 365 -5.05 9.90 -3.55
CA LEU A 365 -6.38 10.20 -3.01
C LEU A 365 -6.56 9.50 -1.66
N GLY A 366 -7.37 10.07 -0.78
CA GLY A 366 -7.80 9.43 0.47
C GLY A 366 -8.86 8.34 0.28
N HIS A 367 -9.19 8.01 -0.96
CA HIS A 367 -10.02 6.89 -1.40
C HIS A 367 -9.77 6.64 -2.91
N GLY A 368 -10.46 5.69 -3.54
CA GLY A 368 -10.29 5.40 -4.96
C GLY A 368 -10.89 6.48 -5.88
N VAL A 369 -10.34 6.59 -7.09
CA VAL A 369 -10.86 7.46 -8.15
C VAL A 369 -12.35 7.19 -8.40
N PRO A 370 -13.24 8.20 -8.33
CA PRO A 370 -14.64 8.06 -8.70
C PRO A 370 -14.80 7.65 -10.18
N PRO A 371 -15.74 6.75 -10.50
CA PRO A 371 -15.91 6.28 -11.89
C PRO A 371 -16.28 7.36 -12.91
N THR A 372 -16.82 8.49 -12.44
CA THR A 372 -17.26 9.62 -13.26
C THR A 372 -16.22 10.72 -13.42
N THR A 373 -15.03 10.56 -12.82
CA THR A 373 -13.94 11.54 -12.92
C THR A 373 -13.48 11.67 -14.36
N ASP A 374 -13.34 12.91 -14.84
CA ASP A 374 -12.68 13.18 -16.12
C ASP A 374 -11.20 12.80 -16.02
N PRO A 375 -10.69 11.90 -16.88
CA PRO A 375 -9.28 11.51 -16.85
C PRO A 375 -8.31 12.70 -16.98
N GLN A 376 -8.71 13.78 -17.66
CA GLN A 376 -7.87 14.95 -17.84
C GLN A 376 -7.56 15.64 -16.50
N VAL A 377 -8.53 15.66 -15.56
CA VAL A 377 -8.32 16.20 -14.21
C VAL A 377 -7.17 15.48 -13.49
N LEU A 378 -7.10 14.15 -13.60
CA LEU A 378 -5.99 13.38 -13.01
C LEU A 378 -4.66 13.67 -13.70
N THR A 379 -4.64 13.80 -15.03
CA THR A 379 -3.44 14.14 -15.79
C THR A 379 -2.90 15.51 -15.39
N ASP A 380 -3.78 16.51 -15.28
CA ASP A 380 -3.41 17.85 -14.88
C ASP A 380 -2.97 17.91 -13.42
N LEU A 381 -3.60 17.11 -12.56
CA LEU A 381 -3.24 17.00 -11.15
C LEU A 381 -1.83 16.42 -10.97
N VAL A 382 -1.46 15.34 -11.67
CA VAL A 382 -0.11 14.77 -11.63
C VAL A 382 0.92 15.81 -12.06
N ARG A 383 0.67 16.49 -13.19
CA ARG A 383 1.54 17.55 -13.67
C ARG A 383 1.71 18.66 -12.63
N TYR A 384 0.62 19.16 -12.04
CA TYR A 384 0.66 20.18 -11.00
C TYR A 384 1.51 19.77 -9.80
N ILE A 385 1.33 18.55 -9.29
CA ILE A 385 2.10 18.04 -8.15
C ILE A 385 3.59 17.95 -8.50
N HIS A 386 3.95 17.43 -9.67
CA HIS A 386 5.34 17.33 -10.10
C HIS A 386 5.98 18.69 -10.25
N GLU A 387 5.36 19.64 -10.97
CA GLU A 387 5.86 21.01 -11.15
C GLU A 387 6.06 21.75 -9.81
N LYS A 388 5.15 21.55 -8.87
CA LYS A 388 5.17 22.22 -7.55
C LYS A 388 6.24 21.66 -6.62
N THR A 389 6.65 20.41 -6.79
CA THR A 389 7.50 19.68 -5.83
C THR A 389 8.86 19.27 -6.40
N THR A 390 9.13 19.51 -7.66
CA THR A 390 10.47 19.32 -8.25
C THR A 390 11.46 20.29 -7.62
N ASN A 391 12.56 19.74 -7.08
CA ASN A 391 13.65 20.46 -6.42
C ASN A 391 14.64 21.04 -7.46
#